data_933fe89d921e28d12881c0cc78904692
#
_entry.id   933fe89d921e28d12881c0cc78904692
#
_cell.length_a   1.000
_cell.length_b   1.000
_cell.length_c   1.000
_cell.angle_alpha   90.00
_cell.angle_beta   90.00
_cell.angle_gamma   90.00
#
_symmetry.space_group_name_H-M   'P 1'
#
loop_
_entity.id
_entity.type
_entity.pdbx_description
1 polymer ?
#
loop_
_entity_poly.entity_id
_entity_poly.type
_entity_poly.pdbx_seq_one_letter_code
_entity_poly.pdbx_strand_id
1 'polypeptide(L)'
;QQGSGFNTNKAKGRTNRVKDMQTELGDVNVNFGLPIKNLAGIPWRVALALQADGWYLRQDIIWHKPNPMPESCTDRCTKSHEYIFLLSKQAKYYYDNEAIKEEAKYPNGPDSPQNIKKGKGIKGMEIREGLSKIGAMEKRNKRSVWTVTTKPFKAAHFATYPKDLIEPC
;
A
#
# COMPACT_ATOMS: atom_id res chain seq x y z
N GLN A 1 6.42 56.70 -9.49
CA GLN A 1 6.64 55.43 -8.77
C GLN A 1 5.27 54.92 -8.31
N GLN A 2 4.76 53.92 -9.01
CA GLN A 2 3.51 53.24 -8.64
C GLN A 2 3.89 51.91 -7.98
N GLY A 3 3.57 51.77 -6.68
CA GLY A 3 3.72 50.55 -5.91
C GLY A 3 2.61 49.55 -6.26
N SER A 4 2.98 48.41 -6.75
CA SER A 4 2.06 47.28 -6.95
C SER A 4 1.73 46.62 -5.62
N GLY A 5 0.55 46.90 -5.08
CA GLY A 5 0.04 46.23 -3.90
C GLY A 5 -0.31 44.77 -4.19
N PHE A 6 0.39 43.83 -3.57
CA PHE A 6 0.01 42.41 -3.57
C PHE A 6 -1.30 42.24 -2.80
N ASN A 7 -2.32 41.72 -3.50
CA ASN A 7 -3.64 41.47 -2.94
C ASN A 7 -3.65 40.20 -2.08
N THR A 8 -3.52 40.31 -0.78
CA THR A 8 -3.43 39.22 0.22
C THR A 8 -4.79 38.61 0.61
N ASN A 9 -5.89 38.98 -0.07
CA ASN A 9 -7.24 38.56 0.34
C ASN A 9 -7.68 37.15 -0.15
N LYS A 10 -6.84 36.42 -0.91
CA LYS A 10 -7.23 35.11 -1.43
C LYS A 10 -6.98 33.90 -0.48
N ALA A 11 -6.23 34.12 0.61
CA ALA A 11 -5.87 33.06 1.55
C ALA A 11 -6.87 32.85 2.71
N LYS A 12 -7.71 33.83 3.03
CA LYS A 12 -8.65 33.75 4.18
C LYS A 12 -9.84 32.80 3.97
N GLY A 13 -10.25 32.55 2.73
CA GLY A 13 -11.44 31.71 2.46
C GLY A 13 -11.24 30.20 2.67
N ARG A 14 -9.98 29.72 2.72
CA ARG A 14 -9.69 28.29 2.83
C ARG A 14 -9.61 27.80 4.28
N THR A 15 -9.18 28.67 5.20
CA THR A 15 -9.06 28.35 6.62
C THR A 15 -10.39 28.32 7.35
N ASN A 16 -11.38 29.09 6.91
CA ASN A 16 -12.69 29.09 7.55
C ASN A 16 -13.48 27.82 7.23
N ARG A 17 -13.42 27.30 5.98
CA ARG A 17 -14.12 26.07 5.60
C ARG A 17 -13.70 24.84 6.40
N VAL A 18 -12.43 24.73 6.76
CA VAL A 18 -11.94 23.61 7.58
C VAL A 18 -12.41 23.76 9.03
N LYS A 19 -12.46 25.00 9.56
CA LYS A 19 -12.99 25.29 10.89
C LYS A 19 -14.50 25.02 10.97
N ASP A 20 -15.25 25.43 9.94
CA ASP A 20 -16.70 25.22 9.89
C ASP A 20 -17.06 23.72 9.84
N MET A 21 -16.34 22.91 9.05
CA MET A 21 -16.49 21.44 9.04
C MET A 21 -16.12 20.79 10.38
N GLN A 22 -15.11 21.30 11.08
CA GLN A 22 -14.76 20.81 12.41
C GLN A 22 -15.82 21.13 13.46
N THR A 23 -16.51 22.27 13.30
CA THR A 23 -17.58 22.68 14.21
C THR A 23 -18.87 21.89 14.00
N GLU A 24 -19.17 21.48 12.77
CA GLU A 24 -20.36 20.67 12.45
C GLU A 24 -20.21 19.19 12.84
N LEU A 25 -18.98 18.66 12.83
CA LEU A 25 -18.73 17.26 13.20
C LEU A 25 -18.60 17.07 14.72
N GLY A 26 -18.62 18.15 15.51
CA GLY A 26 -18.26 18.14 16.91
C GLY A 26 -16.82 17.63 17.12
N ASP A 27 -16.16 18.03 18.18
CA ASP A 27 -14.91 17.39 18.59
C ASP A 27 -15.20 15.93 18.98
N VAL A 28 -15.26 15.03 17.99
CA VAL A 28 -15.17 13.59 18.24
C VAL A 28 -13.74 13.34 18.70
N ASN A 29 -13.49 13.71 19.95
CA ASN A 29 -12.25 13.40 20.64
C ASN A 29 -12.26 11.89 20.88
N VAL A 30 -11.97 11.12 19.82
CA VAL A 30 -11.84 9.66 19.92
C VAL A 30 -10.54 9.41 20.68
N ASN A 31 -10.63 9.57 22.00
CA ASN A 31 -9.54 9.27 22.90
C ASN A 31 -9.42 7.74 23.03
N PHE A 32 -8.56 7.14 22.20
CA PHE A 32 -8.20 5.73 22.32
C PHE A 32 -7.39 5.40 23.59
N GLY A 33 -7.25 6.33 24.52
CA GLY A 33 -6.37 6.17 25.69
C GLY A 33 -4.89 6.13 25.32
N LEU A 34 -4.54 6.55 24.11
CA LEU A 34 -3.15 6.55 23.64
C LEU A 34 -2.48 7.88 23.96
N PRO A 35 -1.20 7.86 24.37
CA PRO A 35 -0.41 9.08 24.52
C PRO A 35 -0.32 9.87 23.20
N ILE A 36 -0.09 11.19 23.32
CA ILE A 36 0.14 12.08 22.17
C ILE A 36 1.27 11.52 21.30
N LYS A 37 1.15 11.64 19.99
CA LYS A 37 2.08 11.10 18.96
C LYS A 37 2.10 9.58 18.81
N ASN A 38 1.29 8.85 19.54
CA ASN A 38 1.22 7.40 19.37
C ASN A 38 0.43 7.03 18.10
N LEU A 39 0.92 6.04 17.34
CA LEU A 39 0.23 5.53 16.17
C LEU A 39 -1.00 4.72 16.60
N ALA A 40 -2.20 5.18 16.25
CA ALA A 40 -3.44 4.50 16.60
C ALA A 40 -3.61 3.12 15.94
N GLY A 41 -2.98 2.89 14.78
CA GLY A 41 -3.00 1.58 14.10
C GLY A 41 -4.39 1.14 13.61
N ILE A 42 -5.26 2.09 13.25
CA ILE A 42 -6.66 1.84 12.90
C ILE A 42 -6.86 0.71 11.89
N PRO A 43 -6.13 0.62 10.75
CA PRO A 43 -6.31 -0.47 9.79
C PRO A 43 -6.12 -1.85 10.43
N TRP A 44 -5.09 -2.00 11.24
CA TRP A 44 -4.80 -3.25 11.95
C TRP A 44 -5.82 -3.56 13.05
N ARG A 45 -6.29 -2.55 13.78
CA ARG A 45 -7.34 -2.74 14.78
C ARG A 45 -8.62 -3.26 14.15
N VAL A 46 -9.00 -2.73 12.98
CA VAL A 46 -10.18 -3.19 12.24
C VAL A 46 -9.97 -4.63 11.76
N ALA A 47 -8.81 -4.95 11.17
CA ALA A 47 -8.51 -6.29 10.68
C ALA A 47 -8.54 -7.34 11.82
N LEU A 48 -7.95 -7.01 12.98
CA LEU A 48 -7.94 -7.89 14.14
C LEU A 48 -9.33 -8.02 14.79
N ALA A 49 -10.13 -6.95 14.81
CA ALA A 49 -11.52 -7.02 15.29
C ALA A 49 -12.37 -7.92 14.39
N LEU A 50 -12.23 -7.82 13.08
CA LEU A 50 -12.90 -8.73 12.14
C LEU A 50 -12.45 -10.19 12.33
N GLN A 51 -11.14 -10.41 12.58
CA GLN A 51 -10.63 -11.74 12.89
C GLN A 51 -11.27 -12.29 14.18
N ALA A 52 -11.41 -11.47 15.22
CA ALA A 52 -12.08 -11.85 16.47
C ALA A 52 -13.58 -12.12 16.26
N ASP A 53 -14.21 -11.44 15.30
CA ASP A 53 -15.61 -11.64 14.89
C ASP A 53 -15.80 -12.90 14.00
N GLY A 54 -14.75 -13.67 13.76
CA GLY A 54 -14.81 -14.96 13.05
C GLY A 54 -14.39 -14.92 11.57
N TRP A 55 -13.94 -13.77 11.06
CA TRP A 55 -13.35 -13.70 9.73
C TRP A 55 -11.95 -14.30 9.71
N TYR A 56 -11.58 -14.95 8.62
CA TYR A 56 -10.23 -15.42 8.37
C TYR A 56 -9.39 -14.28 7.80
N LEU A 57 -8.50 -13.71 8.59
CA LEU A 57 -7.50 -12.76 8.12
C LEU A 57 -6.39 -13.54 7.40
N ARG A 58 -6.40 -13.52 6.07
CA ARG A 58 -5.53 -14.35 5.24
C ARG A 58 -4.20 -13.68 4.92
N GLN A 59 -4.20 -12.38 4.64
CA GLN A 59 -3.01 -11.66 4.24
C GLN A 59 -3.19 -10.16 4.43
N ASP A 60 -2.09 -9.48 4.73
CA ASP A 60 -1.92 -8.05 4.54
C ASP A 60 -1.24 -7.79 3.20
N ILE A 61 -1.69 -6.77 2.50
CA ILE A 61 -1.15 -6.30 1.23
C ILE A 61 -0.78 -4.84 1.42
N ILE A 62 0.40 -4.46 0.98
CA ILE A 62 0.88 -3.08 1.05
C ILE A 62 0.64 -2.40 -0.29
N TRP A 63 -0.20 -1.38 -0.30
CA TRP A 63 -0.25 -0.45 -1.41
C TRP A 63 0.86 0.60 -1.24
N HIS A 64 1.96 0.42 -1.95
CA HIS A 64 3.05 1.37 -2.02
C HIS A 64 2.72 2.50 -3.01
N LYS A 65 2.79 3.75 -2.52
CA LYS A 65 2.57 4.97 -3.30
C LYS A 65 3.92 5.60 -3.64
N PRO A 66 4.38 5.55 -4.91
CA PRO A 66 5.66 6.17 -5.29
C PRO A 66 5.61 7.70 -5.23
N ASN A 67 4.41 8.28 -5.23
CA ASN A 67 4.14 9.72 -5.15
C ASN A 67 3.28 10.07 -3.93
N PRO A 68 3.74 9.81 -2.68
CA PRO A 68 2.99 10.16 -1.48
C PRO A 68 2.88 11.69 -1.33
N MET A 69 1.84 12.15 -0.62
CA MET A 69 1.78 13.55 -0.22
C MET A 69 2.94 13.88 0.73
N PRO A 70 3.66 14.98 0.49
CA PRO A 70 4.71 15.43 1.42
C PRO A 70 4.14 15.70 2.81
N GLU A 71 4.84 15.28 3.85
CA GLU A 71 4.52 15.57 5.24
C GLU A 71 5.58 16.46 5.86
N SER A 72 5.17 17.47 6.59
CA SER A 72 6.10 18.39 7.32
C SER A 72 6.66 17.79 8.61
N CYS A 73 6.54 16.48 8.80
CA CYS A 73 6.95 15.81 10.01
C CYS A 73 8.45 15.51 9.99
N THR A 74 9.15 15.85 11.08
CA THR A 74 10.61 15.68 11.20
C THR A 74 11.02 14.57 12.15
N ASP A 75 10.08 14.01 12.91
CA ASP A 75 10.31 12.98 13.94
C ASP A 75 9.90 11.56 13.50
N ARG A 76 9.50 11.38 12.27
CA ARG A 76 9.18 10.09 11.64
C ARG A 76 9.28 10.16 10.12
N CYS A 77 9.34 9.02 9.46
CA CYS A 77 9.32 8.94 8.00
C CYS A 77 7.96 9.36 7.42
N THR A 78 7.98 9.95 6.23
CA THR A 78 6.77 10.19 5.42
C THR A 78 6.08 8.86 5.11
N LYS A 79 4.79 8.77 5.38
CA LYS A 79 4.01 7.57 5.11
C LYS A 79 3.74 7.42 3.61
N SER A 80 4.32 6.41 2.98
CA SER A 80 4.22 6.14 1.53
C SER A 80 3.42 4.89 1.19
N HIS A 81 2.64 4.35 2.13
CA HIS A 81 1.87 3.13 1.89
C HIS A 81 0.54 3.13 2.66
N GLU A 82 -0.38 2.31 2.17
CA GLU A 82 -1.61 1.92 2.86
C GLU A 82 -1.73 0.40 2.94
N TYR A 83 -2.63 -0.08 3.81
CA TYR A 83 -2.89 -1.51 3.99
C TYR A 83 -4.17 -1.91 3.29
N ILE A 84 -4.13 -3.07 2.63
CA ILE A 84 -5.28 -3.80 2.11
C ILE A 84 -5.26 -5.16 2.81
N PHE A 85 -6.40 -5.63 3.31
CA PHE A 85 -6.48 -6.91 3.99
C PHE A 85 -7.33 -7.88 3.18
N LEU A 86 -6.78 -9.06 2.93
CA LEU A 86 -7.52 -10.17 2.36
C LEU A 86 -8.23 -10.91 3.48
N LEU A 87 -9.55 -10.84 3.46
CA LEU A 87 -10.41 -11.48 4.45
C LEU A 87 -11.33 -12.48 3.76
N SER A 88 -11.63 -13.60 4.43
CA SER A 88 -12.60 -14.57 3.95
C SER A 88 -13.52 -15.04 5.09
N LYS A 89 -14.73 -15.47 4.76
CA LYS A 89 -15.67 -16.02 5.76
C LYS A 89 -15.39 -17.49 6.11
N GLN A 90 -14.61 -18.18 5.28
CA GLN A 90 -14.30 -19.59 5.43
C GLN A 90 -12.84 -19.88 5.14
N ALA A 91 -12.28 -20.92 5.69
CA ALA A 91 -10.91 -21.36 5.42
C ALA A 91 -10.68 -21.72 3.95
N LYS A 92 -11.70 -22.27 3.28
CA LYS A 92 -11.69 -22.57 1.84
C LYS A 92 -12.52 -21.53 1.10
N TYR A 93 -11.91 -20.81 0.18
CA TYR A 93 -12.53 -19.76 -0.62
C TYR A 93 -11.96 -19.75 -2.05
N TYR A 94 -12.67 -19.13 -2.97
CA TYR A 94 -12.20 -18.95 -4.34
C TYR A 94 -11.11 -17.86 -4.39
N TYR A 95 -10.04 -18.13 -5.12
CA TYR A 95 -8.96 -17.19 -5.37
C TYR A 95 -8.33 -17.50 -6.72
N ASP A 96 -8.48 -16.60 -7.70
CA ASP A 96 -7.93 -16.75 -9.03
C ASP A 96 -6.46 -16.33 -9.08
N ASN A 97 -5.60 -17.24 -8.67
CA ASN A 97 -4.17 -17.03 -8.69
C ASN A 97 -3.61 -16.81 -10.10
N GLU A 98 -4.20 -17.44 -11.12
CA GLU A 98 -3.70 -17.35 -12.49
C GLU A 98 -3.94 -15.98 -13.11
N ALA A 99 -5.10 -15.38 -12.85
CA ALA A 99 -5.48 -14.07 -13.39
C ALA A 99 -4.57 -12.94 -12.93
N ILE A 100 -4.03 -13.06 -11.70
CA ILE A 100 -3.23 -11.97 -11.09
C ILE A 100 -1.73 -12.22 -11.11
N LYS A 101 -1.24 -13.29 -11.74
CA LYS A 101 0.20 -13.56 -11.86
C LYS A 101 0.93 -12.37 -12.49
N GLU A 102 2.11 -12.09 -11.97
CA GLU A 102 3.01 -11.07 -12.50
C GLU A 102 4.19 -11.70 -13.26
N GLU A 103 4.78 -10.92 -14.18
CA GLU A 103 5.97 -11.34 -14.93
C GLU A 103 7.11 -11.71 -13.97
N ALA A 104 7.77 -12.83 -14.25
CA ALA A 104 8.93 -13.24 -13.47
C ALA A 104 10.14 -12.38 -13.84
N LYS A 105 10.81 -11.80 -12.83
CA LYS A 105 12.02 -11.00 -13.06
C LYS A 105 13.15 -11.80 -13.71
N TYR A 106 13.17 -13.11 -13.46
CA TYR A 106 14.16 -14.05 -13.98
C TYR A 106 13.42 -15.25 -14.57
N PRO A 107 12.85 -15.11 -15.79
CA PRO A 107 12.04 -16.18 -16.39
C PRO A 107 12.82 -17.49 -16.60
N ASN A 108 14.13 -17.41 -16.72
CA ASN A 108 15.01 -18.58 -16.89
C ASN A 108 15.49 -19.20 -15.55
N GLY A 109 14.99 -18.68 -14.42
CA GLY A 109 15.42 -19.10 -13.09
C GLY A 109 16.88 -18.72 -12.76
N PRO A 110 17.30 -18.85 -11.49
CA PRO A 110 18.68 -18.59 -11.08
C PRO A 110 19.68 -19.58 -11.70
N ASP A 111 19.23 -20.76 -12.06
CA ASP A 111 20.04 -21.87 -12.61
C ASP A 111 20.02 -21.95 -14.15
N SER A 112 19.62 -20.88 -14.84
CA SER A 112 19.69 -20.88 -16.30
C SER A 112 21.13 -21.09 -16.76
N PRO A 113 21.36 -21.86 -17.86
CA PRO A 113 22.72 -22.09 -18.40
C PRO A 113 23.52 -20.82 -18.64
N GLN A 114 22.83 -19.67 -18.84
CA GLN A 114 23.43 -18.35 -19.00
C GLN A 114 23.99 -17.79 -17.70
N ASN A 115 23.41 -18.13 -16.54
CA ASN A 115 23.88 -17.72 -15.23
C ASN A 115 25.05 -18.60 -14.74
N ILE A 116 25.00 -19.89 -15.04
CA ILE A 116 26.05 -20.86 -14.71
C ILE A 116 27.34 -20.52 -15.46
N LYS A 117 27.26 -20.12 -16.75
CA LYS A 117 28.43 -19.72 -17.55
C LYS A 117 29.13 -18.46 -17.03
N LYS A 118 28.48 -17.62 -16.22
CA LYS A 118 29.06 -16.39 -15.67
C LYS A 118 29.80 -16.60 -14.35
N GLY A 119 30.01 -17.83 -13.89
CA GLY A 119 30.87 -18.16 -12.74
C GLY A 119 30.42 -17.53 -11.40
N LYS A 120 29.20 -17.06 -11.31
CA LYS A 120 28.64 -16.46 -10.07
C LYS A 120 27.95 -17.48 -9.15
N GLY A 121 28.21 -18.78 -9.32
CA GLY A 121 27.83 -19.77 -8.35
C GLY A 121 28.66 -19.58 -7.08
N ILE A 122 28.00 -19.35 -5.95
CA ILE A 122 28.65 -19.36 -4.63
C ILE A 122 29.18 -20.77 -4.42
N LYS A 123 30.53 -20.96 -4.47
CA LYS A 123 31.17 -22.24 -4.17
C LYS A 123 30.71 -22.69 -2.77
N GLY A 124 30.06 -23.89 -2.71
CA GLY A 124 29.70 -24.53 -1.45
C GLY A 124 28.22 -24.48 -1.09
N MET A 125 27.34 -23.93 -1.93
CA MET A 125 25.90 -24.02 -1.71
C MET A 125 25.36 -25.21 -2.53
N GLU A 126 25.13 -26.34 -1.87
CA GLU A 126 24.36 -27.45 -2.46
C GLU A 126 22.98 -26.89 -2.85
N ILE A 127 22.73 -26.87 -4.16
CA ILE A 127 21.41 -26.44 -4.70
C ILE A 127 20.40 -27.44 -4.15
N ARG A 128 19.49 -26.98 -3.29
CA ARG A 128 18.44 -27.85 -2.77
C ARG A 128 17.70 -28.44 -3.96
N GLU A 129 17.65 -29.76 -4.06
CA GLU A 129 17.05 -30.51 -5.19
C GLU A 129 15.65 -30.05 -5.62
N GLY A 130 14.92 -29.39 -4.72
CA GLY A 130 13.61 -28.79 -5.00
C GLY A 130 13.66 -27.55 -5.90
N LEU A 131 14.76 -26.77 -5.91
CA LEU A 131 14.87 -25.56 -6.75
C LEU A 131 15.22 -25.90 -8.21
N SER A 132 15.96 -26.97 -8.44
CA SER A 132 16.33 -27.42 -9.81
C SER A 132 15.13 -27.97 -10.60
N LYS A 133 14.08 -28.41 -9.90
CA LYS A 133 12.83 -28.92 -10.51
C LYS A 133 11.85 -27.80 -10.90
N ILE A 134 12.05 -26.58 -10.39
CA ILE A 134 11.24 -25.42 -10.79
C ILE A 134 11.88 -24.88 -12.07
N GLY A 135 11.44 -25.38 -13.22
CA GLY A 135 11.87 -24.91 -14.53
C GLY A 135 11.66 -23.40 -14.72
N ALA A 136 12.11 -22.88 -15.87
CA ALA A 136 11.88 -21.49 -16.25
C ALA A 136 10.39 -21.14 -16.11
N MET A 137 10.08 -20.14 -15.30
CA MET A 137 8.71 -19.66 -15.08
C MET A 137 8.59 -18.27 -15.67
N GLU A 138 7.78 -18.12 -16.69
CA GLU A 138 7.50 -16.81 -17.30
C GLU A 138 6.74 -15.91 -16.32
N LYS A 139 5.87 -16.48 -15.53
CA LYS A 139 5.02 -15.81 -14.55
C LYS A 139 5.26 -16.36 -13.15
N ARG A 140 5.04 -15.52 -12.16
CA ARG A 140 5.12 -15.85 -10.74
C ARG A 140 3.88 -15.36 -10.00
N ASN A 141 3.62 -15.88 -8.83
CA ASN A 141 2.56 -15.40 -7.97
C ASN A 141 2.74 -13.91 -7.66
N LYS A 142 1.65 -13.16 -7.65
CA LYS A 142 1.65 -11.74 -7.29
C LYS A 142 2.17 -11.56 -5.87
N ARG A 143 3.07 -10.61 -5.70
CA ARG A 143 3.63 -10.27 -4.39
C ARG A 143 2.69 -9.37 -3.60
N SER A 144 2.83 -9.36 -2.28
CA SER A 144 1.99 -8.58 -1.37
C SER A 144 2.32 -7.08 -1.32
N VAL A 145 3.30 -6.59 -2.06
CA VAL A 145 3.59 -5.16 -2.19
C VAL A 145 3.24 -4.71 -3.60
N TRP A 146 2.19 -3.89 -3.70
CA TRP A 146 1.66 -3.37 -4.95
C TRP A 146 2.05 -1.91 -5.11
N THR A 147 2.84 -1.61 -6.12
CA THR A 147 3.25 -0.24 -6.42
C THR A 147 2.28 0.37 -7.42
N VAL A 148 1.39 1.23 -6.94
CA VAL A 148 0.38 1.91 -7.74
C VAL A 148 0.39 3.40 -7.44
N THR A 149 0.55 4.21 -8.47
CA THR A 149 0.57 5.67 -8.39
C THR A 149 -0.83 6.20 -8.07
N THR A 150 -0.92 7.16 -7.15
CA THR A 150 -2.18 7.87 -6.90
C THR A 150 -2.54 8.70 -8.12
N LYS A 151 -3.82 8.62 -8.53
CA LYS A 151 -4.35 9.38 -9.68
C LYS A 151 -5.36 10.42 -9.20
N PRO A 152 -5.35 11.66 -9.74
CA PRO A 152 -6.35 12.65 -9.37
C PRO A 152 -7.73 12.21 -9.86
N PHE A 153 -8.74 12.46 -9.03
CA PHE A 153 -10.13 12.21 -9.38
C PHE A 153 -10.85 13.53 -9.60
N LYS A 154 -11.52 13.69 -10.76
CA LYS A 154 -12.10 14.96 -11.18
C LYS A 154 -13.41 15.33 -10.46
N ALA A 155 -14.13 14.36 -9.91
CA ALA A 155 -15.35 14.60 -9.16
C ALA A 155 -15.04 14.95 -7.70
N ALA A 156 -16.00 15.55 -7.00
CA ALA A 156 -15.86 15.97 -5.60
C ALA A 156 -15.86 14.74 -4.65
N HIS A 157 -14.73 14.07 -4.53
CA HIS A 157 -14.52 12.97 -3.58
C HIS A 157 -13.13 13.06 -2.95
N PHE A 158 -13.05 12.95 -1.62
CA PHE A 158 -11.81 13.22 -0.88
C PHE A 158 -10.83 12.04 -0.82
N ALA A 159 -11.32 10.81 -1.01
CA ALA A 159 -10.51 9.61 -0.91
C ALA A 159 -10.97 8.57 -1.94
N THR A 160 -10.29 8.54 -3.09
CA THR A 160 -10.57 7.57 -4.15
C THR A 160 -9.40 6.63 -4.33
N TYR A 161 -9.71 5.36 -4.59
CA TYR A 161 -8.72 4.39 -5.00
C TYR A 161 -8.52 4.43 -6.52
N PRO A 162 -7.26 4.36 -7.01
CA PRO A 162 -6.99 4.21 -8.43
C PRO A 162 -7.58 2.89 -8.95
N LYS A 163 -8.10 2.88 -10.17
CA LYS A 163 -8.64 1.66 -10.79
C LYS A 163 -7.62 0.52 -10.82
N ASP A 164 -6.39 0.84 -11.17
CA ASP A 164 -5.27 -0.11 -11.24
C ASP A 164 -4.99 -0.83 -9.91
N LEU A 165 -5.43 -0.25 -8.78
CA LEU A 165 -5.32 -0.89 -7.46
C LEU A 165 -6.41 -1.94 -7.24
N ILE A 166 -7.61 -1.70 -7.79
CA ILE A 166 -8.80 -2.52 -7.56
C ILE A 166 -8.86 -3.69 -8.56
N GLU A 167 -8.27 -3.51 -9.74
CA GLU A 167 -8.29 -4.51 -10.81
C GLU A 167 -7.83 -5.92 -10.38
N PRO A 168 -6.82 -6.08 -9.49
CA PRO A 168 -6.42 -7.40 -9.01
C PRO A 168 -7.31 -7.98 -7.90
N CYS A 169 -8.28 -7.21 -7.38
CA CYS A 169 -9.17 -7.64 -6.30
C CYS A 169 -10.42 -8.34 -6.86
#